data_3fd29e0bb70f388597eec193c529f77f
#
_entry.id   3fd29e0bb70f388597eec193c529f77f
#
_cell.length_a   1.000
_cell.length_b   1.000
_cell.length_c   1.000
_cell.angle_alpha   90.00
_cell.angle_beta   90.00
_cell.angle_gamma   90.00
#
_symmetry.space_group_name_H-M   'P 1'
#
loop_
_entity.id
_entity.type
_entity.pdbx_description
1 polymer ?
#
loop_
_entity_poly.entity_id
_entity_poly.type
_entity_poly.pdbx_seq_one_letter_code
_entity_poly.pdbx_strand_id
1 'polypeptide(L)'
;GFATAEETNARYKYLLEAGQTGLSVAMDLPTQIGLDSDHELSHGEVGKVGVAIDSLADMEALFDGIPLDKVSTSMTINGPAAVLLAMYVAVAEKQGVKPEALKGTIQNDILKEYIARGTYIFPPRPSMRLITDTFEYCSKNIPKWNTISVGAYHIREAGASEVQEIAFAFANAMAYIDAAIKAGQKVDDFAPGISWIFTAGLDFFGEVAKFRAARRLWARIMKERYGASVPKAQMLRVHVHTAGSVLTAQQPLNNVVRITWQALSAV
;
A
#
# COMPACT_ATOMS: atom_id res chain seq x y z
N GLY A 1 -4.48 -14.61 5.85
CA GLY A 1 -5.65 -13.78 6.08
C GLY A 1 -6.78 -14.56 6.73
N PHE A 2 -7.71 -13.83 7.26
CA PHE A 2 -8.94 -14.36 7.83
C PHE A 2 -10.09 -13.93 6.92
N ALA A 3 -11.16 -14.73 6.87
CA ALA A 3 -12.24 -14.56 5.92
C ALA A 3 -13.21 -13.43 6.31
N THR A 4 -13.53 -13.33 7.61
CA THR A 4 -14.53 -12.38 8.11
C THR A 4 -13.92 -11.25 8.91
N ALA A 5 -14.69 -10.18 9.07
CA ALA A 5 -14.31 -9.03 9.88
C ALA A 5 -14.12 -9.42 11.36
N GLU A 6 -15.00 -10.27 11.90
CA GLU A 6 -14.94 -10.72 13.29
C GLU A 6 -13.71 -11.58 13.58
N GLU A 7 -13.39 -12.56 12.70
CA GLU A 7 -12.19 -13.39 12.86
C GLU A 7 -10.93 -12.52 12.78
N THR A 8 -10.89 -11.58 11.85
CA THR A 8 -9.78 -10.63 11.70
C THR A 8 -9.66 -9.74 12.93
N ASN A 9 -10.76 -9.22 13.46
CA ASN A 9 -10.80 -8.44 14.69
C ASN A 9 -10.24 -9.22 15.88
N ALA A 10 -10.71 -10.45 16.08
CA ALA A 10 -10.19 -11.32 17.15
C ALA A 10 -8.67 -11.52 17.03
N ARG A 11 -8.17 -11.73 15.81
CA ARG A 11 -6.73 -11.83 15.56
C ARG A 11 -5.99 -10.54 15.86
N TYR A 12 -6.53 -9.38 15.50
CA TYR A 12 -5.92 -8.10 15.79
C TYR A 12 -5.83 -7.83 17.28
N LYS A 13 -6.88 -8.10 18.04
CA LYS A 13 -6.87 -8.00 19.52
C LYS A 13 -5.76 -8.86 20.12
N TYR A 14 -5.66 -10.12 19.69
CA TYR A 14 -4.58 -11.02 20.11
C TYR A 14 -3.19 -10.46 19.80
N LEU A 15 -2.97 -9.90 18.60
CA LEU A 15 -1.68 -9.32 18.21
C LEU A 15 -1.32 -8.08 19.03
N LEU A 16 -2.30 -7.23 19.32
CA LEU A 16 -2.10 -6.05 20.16
C LEU A 16 -1.76 -6.43 21.60
N GLU A 17 -2.42 -7.46 22.17
CA GLU A 17 -2.07 -8.02 23.48
C GLU A 17 -0.65 -8.61 23.50
N ALA A 18 -0.19 -9.17 22.38
CA ALA A 18 1.18 -9.66 22.20
C ALA A 18 2.21 -8.53 21.94
N GLY A 19 1.81 -7.25 22.00
CA GLY A 19 2.71 -6.10 21.89
C GLY A 19 2.88 -5.55 20.47
N GLN A 20 2.07 -5.97 19.50
CA GLN A 20 2.07 -5.35 18.18
C GLN A 20 1.52 -3.91 18.24
N THR A 21 2.06 -3.03 17.41
CA THR A 21 1.63 -1.63 17.30
C THR A 21 1.11 -1.26 15.92
N GLY A 22 1.23 -2.17 14.97
CA GLY A 22 0.79 -2.01 13.58
C GLY A 22 -0.04 -3.19 13.13
N LEU A 23 -1.11 -2.88 12.37
CA LEU A 23 -2.03 -3.87 11.81
C LEU A 23 -1.97 -3.79 10.28
N SER A 24 -2.07 -4.95 9.63
CA SER A 24 -2.13 -5.03 8.16
C SER A 24 -3.42 -5.72 7.75
N VAL A 25 -4.18 -5.04 6.90
CA VAL A 25 -5.45 -5.54 6.35
C VAL A 25 -5.23 -5.98 4.91
N ALA A 26 -5.44 -7.25 4.64
CA ALA A 26 -5.58 -7.78 3.29
C ALA A 26 -7.08 -7.99 3.02
N MET A 27 -7.57 -7.42 1.92
CA MET A 27 -8.96 -7.58 1.47
C MET A 27 -9.08 -8.78 0.54
N ASP A 28 -10.25 -9.40 0.48
CA ASP A 28 -10.53 -10.45 -0.48
C ASP A 28 -10.65 -9.90 -1.92
N LEU A 29 -10.71 -10.79 -2.91
CA LEU A 29 -10.75 -10.38 -4.30
C LEU A 29 -12.03 -9.59 -4.65
N PRO A 30 -13.25 -9.98 -4.24
CA PRO A 30 -14.44 -9.16 -4.47
C PRO A 30 -14.27 -7.73 -3.98
N THR A 31 -13.86 -7.51 -2.73
CA THR A 31 -13.59 -6.19 -2.18
C THR A 31 -12.56 -5.41 -3.04
N GLN A 32 -11.49 -6.08 -3.50
CA GLN A 32 -10.45 -5.44 -4.30
C GLN A 32 -10.93 -4.95 -5.67
N ILE A 33 -11.92 -5.61 -6.26
CA ILE A 33 -12.50 -5.26 -7.57
C ILE A 33 -13.84 -4.54 -7.46
N GLY A 34 -14.28 -4.20 -6.25
CA GLY A 34 -15.49 -3.40 -6.00
C GLY A 34 -16.79 -4.16 -6.19
N LEU A 35 -16.80 -5.44 -5.86
CA LEU A 35 -17.99 -6.29 -5.84
C LEU A 35 -18.38 -6.61 -4.40
N ASP A 36 -19.68 -6.65 -4.15
CA ASP A 36 -20.23 -7.15 -2.90
C ASP A 36 -20.15 -8.69 -2.84
N SER A 37 -20.17 -9.25 -1.64
CA SER A 37 -20.01 -10.68 -1.41
C SER A 37 -21.11 -11.54 -2.03
N ASP A 38 -22.30 -10.97 -2.24
CA ASP A 38 -23.45 -11.65 -2.87
C ASP A 38 -23.49 -11.52 -4.39
N HIS A 39 -22.54 -10.81 -4.98
CA HIS A 39 -22.45 -10.68 -6.44
C HIS A 39 -22.10 -12.03 -7.09
N GLU A 40 -22.67 -12.34 -8.26
CA GLU A 40 -22.46 -13.60 -8.96
C GLU A 40 -20.99 -13.96 -9.17
N LEU A 41 -20.15 -12.97 -9.53
CA LEU A 41 -18.71 -13.15 -9.76
C LEU A 41 -17.90 -13.32 -8.47
N SER A 42 -18.49 -13.05 -7.31
CA SER A 42 -17.83 -13.22 -6.02
C SER A 42 -17.86 -14.66 -5.51
N HIS A 43 -18.67 -15.51 -6.13
CA HIS A 43 -18.83 -16.90 -5.69
C HIS A 43 -17.50 -17.66 -5.68
N GLY A 44 -17.15 -18.21 -4.52
CA GLY A 44 -15.91 -18.96 -4.31
C GLY A 44 -14.65 -18.12 -4.07
N GLU A 45 -14.75 -16.79 -4.08
CA GLU A 45 -13.62 -15.88 -3.80
C GLU A 45 -13.79 -15.07 -2.52
N VAL A 46 -15.01 -15.01 -1.95
CA VAL A 46 -15.32 -14.30 -0.69
C VAL A 46 -14.46 -14.85 0.46
N GLY A 47 -13.73 -13.98 1.13
CA GLY A 47 -12.90 -14.34 2.29
C GLY A 47 -11.67 -15.21 1.99
N LYS A 48 -11.36 -15.54 0.75
CA LYS A 48 -10.34 -16.53 0.39
C LYS A 48 -8.90 -16.01 0.53
N VAL A 49 -8.62 -14.78 0.12
CA VAL A 49 -7.28 -14.18 0.16
C VAL A 49 -7.16 -13.01 1.13
N GLY A 50 -8.23 -12.71 1.83
CA GLY A 50 -8.32 -11.62 2.78
C GLY A 50 -9.75 -11.46 3.30
N VAL A 51 -10.00 -10.40 4.05
CA VAL A 51 -11.30 -10.12 4.65
C VAL A 51 -12.25 -9.50 3.63
N ALA A 52 -13.50 -9.97 3.63
CA ALA A 52 -14.59 -9.36 2.88
C ALA A 52 -15.10 -8.11 3.60
N ILE A 53 -15.15 -6.98 2.90
CA ILE A 53 -15.68 -5.70 3.39
C ILE A 53 -16.64 -5.14 2.34
N ASP A 54 -17.93 -5.33 2.55
CA ASP A 54 -18.96 -4.87 1.64
C ASP A 54 -19.53 -3.50 2.07
N SER A 55 -19.50 -3.23 3.38
CA SER A 55 -20.15 -2.06 3.96
C SER A 55 -19.37 -1.45 5.13
N LEU A 56 -19.86 -0.27 5.59
CA LEU A 56 -19.33 0.34 6.80
C LEU A 56 -19.50 -0.56 8.03
N ALA A 57 -20.56 -1.38 8.09
CA ALA A 57 -20.78 -2.29 9.21
C ALA A 57 -19.68 -3.34 9.34
N ASP A 58 -19.19 -3.86 8.21
CA ASP A 58 -18.05 -4.80 8.21
C ASP A 58 -16.76 -4.11 8.67
N MET A 59 -16.54 -2.87 8.25
CA MET A 59 -15.39 -2.08 8.71
C MET A 59 -15.48 -1.77 10.20
N GLU A 60 -16.68 -1.51 10.73
CA GLU A 60 -16.92 -1.33 12.16
C GLU A 60 -16.62 -2.62 12.93
N ALA A 61 -17.11 -3.77 12.46
CA ALA A 61 -16.82 -5.07 13.05
C ALA A 61 -15.31 -5.39 13.03
N LEU A 62 -14.64 -5.08 11.93
CA LEU A 62 -13.20 -5.28 11.78
C LEU A 62 -12.37 -4.53 12.83
N PHE A 63 -12.76 -3.30 13.15
CA PHE A 63 -12.02 -2.44 14.08
C PHE A 63 -12.72 -2.24 15.44
N ASP A 64 -13.74 -3.05 15.75
CA ASP A 64 -14.43 -2.99 17.05
C ASP A 64 -13.46 -3.15 18.22
N GLY A 65 -13.45 -2.17 19.14
CA GLY A 65 -12.60 -2.19 20.33
C GLY A 65 -11.10 -2.00 20.07
N ILE A 66 -10.69 -1.66 18.84
CA ILE A 66 -9.28 -1.38 18.51
C ILE A 66 -9.02 0.12 18.60
N PRO A 67 -8.02 0.57 19.40
CA PRO A 67 -7.75 2.00 19.60
C PRO A 67 -7.01 2.58 18.38
N LEU A 68 -7.76 3.15 17.43
CA LEU A 68 -7.23 3.64 16.14
C LEU A 68 -6.28 4.83 16.27
N ASP A 69 -6.27 5.55 17.37
CA ASP A 69 -5.30 6.59 17.71
C ASP A 69 -3.92 6.04 18.14
N LYS A 70 -3.87 4.79 18.59
CA LYS A 70 -2.66 4.15 19.13
C LYS A 70 -1.98 3.20 18.14
N VAL A 71 -2.75 2.63 17.20
CA VAL A 71 -2.23 1.70 16.20
C VAL A 71 -1.90 2.41 14.89
N SER A 72 -1.06 1.76 14.06
CA SER A 72 -0.86 2.11 12.66
C SER A 72 -1.50 1.04 11.79
N THR A 73 -2.37 1.43 10.85
CA THR A 73 -3.08 0.48 9.98
C THR A 73 -2.58 0.58 8.55
N SER A 74 -2.18 -0.55 7.97
CA SER A 74 -1.81 -0.66 6.56
C SER A 74 -2.90 -1.42 5.80
N MET A 75 -3.41 -0.84 4.71
CA MET A 75 -4.43 -1.46 3.86
C MET A 75 -3.87 -1.73 2.47
N THR A 76 -3.86 -3.00 2.07
CA THR A 76 -3.42 -3.43 0.73
C THR A 76 -4.61 -3.36 -0.22
N ILE A 77 -4.95 -2.14 -0.66
CA ILE A 77 -6.12 -1.86 -1.49
C ILE A 77 -5.83 -0.77 -2.51
N ASN A 78 -6.39 -0.85 -3.71
CA ASN A 78 -6.12 0.04 -4.84
C ASN A 78 -7.40 0.59 -5.50
N GLY A 79 -8.15 -0.18 -6.24
CA GLY A 79 -9.36 0.29 -6.93
C GLY A 79 -10.35 1.01 -6.00
N PRO A 80 -10.85 0.39 -4.93
CA PRO A 80 -11.77 0.99 -3.97
C PRO A 80 -11.07 1.72 -2.81
N ALA A 81 -9.77 2.02 -2.91
CA ALA A 81 -8.96 2.56 -1.83
C ALA A 81 -9.57 3.82 -1.16
N ALA A 82 -10.09 4.74 -1.96
CA ALA A 82 -10.70 5.96 -1.44
C ALA A 82 -11.94 5.67 -0.58
N VAL A 83 -12.77 4.70 -0.99
CA VAL A 83 -13.97 4.29 -0.25
C VAL A 83 -13.61 3.60 1.05
N LEU A 84 -12.68 2.65 1.04
CA LEU A 84 -12.25 1.95 2.25
C LEU A 84 -11.54 2.88 3.24
N LEU A 85 -10.79 3.87 2.74
CA LEU A 85 -10.21 4.90 3.60
C LEU A 85 -11.29 5.77 4.25
N ALA A 86 -12.33 6.15 3.48
CA ALA A 86 -13.45 6.92 4.03
C ALA A 86 -14.22 6.12 5.10
N MET A 87 -14.45 4.82 4.89
CA MET A 87 -15.03 3.94 5.90
C MET A 87 -14.16 3.87 7.17
N TYR A 88 -12.84 3.74 7.02
CA TYR A 88 -11.92 3.71 8.15
C TYR A 88 -11.95 5.00 8.97
N VAL A 89 -12.00 6.17 8.31
CA VAL A 89 -12.15 7.46 8.97
C VAL A 89 -13.49 7.55 9.69
N ALA A 90 -14.58 7.10 9.05
CA ALA A 90 -15.92 7.10 9.68
C ALA A 90 -15.96 6.20 10.93
N VAL A 91 -15.31 5.05 10.92
CA VAL A 91 -15.16 4.19 12.10
C VAL A 91 -14.40 4.91 13.21
N ALA A 92 -13.29 5.58 12.87
CA ALA A 92 -12.51 6.34 13.84
C ALA A 92 -13.35 7.47 14.49
N GLU A 93 -14.12 8.21 13.69
CA GLU A 93 -15.02 9.25 14.18
C GLU A 93 -16.09 8.69 15.13
N LYS A 94 -16.70 7.55 14.78
CA LYS A 94 -17.65 6.84 15.66
C LYS A 94 -17.01 6.40 16.99
N GLN A 95 -15.72 6.06 16.98
CA GLN A 95 -14.96 5.73 18.19
C GLN A 95 -14.52 6.98 18.97
N GLY A 96 -14.81 8.20 18.51
CA GLY A 96 -14.37 9.45 19.11
C GLY A 96 -12.89 9.78 18.85
N VAL A 97 -12.27 9.11 17.90
CA VAL A 97 -10.87 9.37 17.49
C VAL A 97 -10.85 10.50 16.46
N LYS A 98 -10.03 11.51 16.71
CA LYS A 98 -9.86 12.63 15.76
C LYS A 98 -9.10 12.15 14.51
N PRO A 99 -9.52 12.54 13.29
CA PRO A 99 -8.85 12.14 12.06
C PRO A 99 -7.35 12.44 12.05
N GLU A 100 -6.90 13.56 12.61
CA GLU A 100 -5.48 13.94 12.66
C GLU A 100 -4.62 12.99 13.53
N ALA A 101 -5.24 12.17 14.37
CA ALA A 101 -4.54 11.16 15.16
C ALA A 101 -4.23 9.90 14.35
N LEU A 102 -4.99 9.63 13.29
CA LEU A 102 -4.87 8.42 12.48
C LEU A 102 -3.51 8.28 11.82
N LYS A 103 -2.95 7.08 11.91
CA LYS A 103 -1.66 6.70 11.34
C LYS A 103 -1.82 5.46 10.49
N GLY A 104 -1.24 5.46 9.32
CA GLY A 104 -1.33 4.27 8.48
C GLY A 104 -0.84 4.51 7.06
N THR A 105 -1.18 3.55 6.23
CA THR A 105 -0.84 3.55 4.82
C THR A 105 -1.96 2.90 4.03
N ILE A 106 -2.33 3.50 2.92
CA ILE A 106 -3.15 2.86 1.90
C ILE A 106 -2.30 2.67 0.65
N GLN A 107 -2.41 1.50 -0.03
CA GLN A 107 -1.57 1.25 -1.20
C GLN A 107 -1.91 2.22 -2.33
N ASN A 108 -3.15 2.29 -2.76
CA ASN A 108 -3.68 3.33 -3.65
C ASN A 108 -2.86 3.55 -4.94
N ASP A 109 -2.16 2.51 -5.41
CA ASP A 109 -1.36 2.55 -6.64
C ASP A 109 -2.11 1.87 -7.78
N ILE A 110 -2.89 2.65 -8.53
CA ILE A 110 -3.73 2.11 -9.59
C ILE A 110 -2.96 1.83 -10.89
N LEU A 111 -1.90 2.57 -11.18
CA LEU A 111 -1.16 2.38 -12.43
C LEU A 111 -0.49 1.02 -12.50
N LYS A 112 0.03 0.49 -11.37
CA LYS A 112 0.59 -0.86 -11.34
C LYS A 112 -0.48 -1.95 -11.52
N GLU A 113 -1.74 -1.66 -11.21
CA GLU A 113 -2.83 -2.60 -11.48
C GLU A 113 -3.03 -2.80 -12.99
N TYR A 114 -2.94 -1.72 -13.78
CA TYR A 114 -3.07 -1.84 -15.25
C TYR A 114 -1.88 -2.54 -15.92
N ILE A 115 -0.69 -2.48 -15.34
CA ILE A 115 0.53 -3.01 -15.96
C ILE A 115 1.00 -4.36 -15.41
N ALA A 116 0.61 -4.73 -14.19
CA ALA A 116 1.17 -5.92 -13.53
C ALA A 116 0.17 -6.80 -12.79
N ARG A 117 -0.80 -6.23 -12.03
CA ARG A 117 -1.61 -7.00 -11.09
C ARG A 117 -3.05 -7.27 -11.57
N GLY A 118 -3.71 -6.31 -12.21
CA GLY A 118 -5.00 -6.51 -12.87
C GLY A 118 -6.26 -6.26 -12.04
N THR A 119 -6.16 -5.82 -10.78
CA THR A 119 -7.33 -5.54 -9.93
C THR A 119 -7.70 -4.06 -9.95
N TYR A 120 -8.38 -3.61 -11.00
CA TYR A 120 -8.88 -2.25 -11.15
C TYR A 120 -10.41 -2.25 -11.40
N ILE A 121 -11.06 -1.13 -11.09
CA ILE A 121 -12.51 -0.94 -11.26
C ILE A 121 -12.78 0.06 -12.39
N PHE A 122 -12.11 1.21 -12.34
CA PHE A 122 -12.36 2.33 -13.24
C PHE A 122 -11.27 2.47 -14.31
N PRO A 123 -11.57 3.13 -15.45
CA PRO A 123 -10.55 3.52 -16.42
C PRO A 123 -9.47 4.44 -15.82
N PRO A 124 -8.30 4.61 -16.46
CA PRO A 124 -7.18 5.37 -15.90
C PRO A 124 -7.51 6.80 -15.46
N ARG A 125 -8.26 7.56 -16.25
CA ARG A 125 -8.56 8.98 -15.92
C ARG A 125 -9.39 9.15 -14.64
N PRO A 126 -10.55 8.47 -14.45
CA PRO A 126 -11.27 8.53 -13.18
C PRO A 126 -10.44 8.03 -12.00
N SER A 127 -9.66 6.97 -12.19
CA SER A 127 -8.79 6.43 -11.15
C SER A 127 -7.73 7.45 -10.71
N MET A 128 -7.08 8.14 -11.64
CA MET A 128 -6.11 9.19 -11.32
C MET A 128 -6.74 10.36 -10.56
N ARG A 129 -8.00 10.71 -10.85
CA ARG A 129 -8.74 11.72 -10.08
C ARG A 129 -8.94 11.28 -8.63
N LEU A 130 -9.41 10.04 -8.41
CA LEU A 130 -9.59 9.51 -7.05
C LEU A 130 -8.29 9.52 -6.23
N ILE A 131 -7.15 9.26 -6.88
CA ILE A 131 -5.84 9.34 -6.22
C ILE A 131 -5.49 10.77 -5.84
N THR A 132 -5.66 11.74 -6.73
CA THR A 132 -5.38 13.14 -6.42
C THR A 132 -6.30 13.68 -5.34
N ASP A 133 -7.59 13.32 -5.37
CA ASP A 133 -8.56 13.68 -4.34
C ASP A 133 -8.18 13.07 -2.97
N THR A 134 -7.70 11.82 -2.97
CA THR A 134 -7.18 11.16 -1.76
C THR A 134 -5.94 11.88 -1.21
N PHE A 135 -5.01 12.32 -2.07
CA PHE A 135 -3.84 13.09 -1.64
C PHE A 135 -4.25 14.39 -0.96
N GLU A 136 -5.18 15.13 -1.57
CA GLU A 136 -5.70 16.39 -1.02
C GLU A 136 -6.42 16.18 0.32
N TYR A 137 -7.28 15.17 0.38
CA TYR A 137 -8.00 14.85 1.63
C TYR A 137 -7.03 14.48 2.75
N CYS A 138 -6.09 13.60 2.49
CA CYS A 138 -5.15 13.13 3.51
C CYS A 138 -4.25 14.26 4.01
N SER A 139 -3.70 15.07 3.12
CA SER A 139 -2.83 16.18 3.52
C SER A 139 -3.54 17.19 4.43
N LYS A 140 -4.84 17.39 4.25
CA LYS A 140 -5.65 18.34 5.03
C LYS A 140 -6.20 17.74 6.33
N ASN A 141 -6.67 16.50 6.30
CA ASN A 141 -7.48 15.92 7.38
C ASN A 141 -6.76 14.82 8.19
N ILE A 142 -5.89 14.05 7.55
CA ILE A 142 -5.15 12.93 8.18
C ILE A 142 -3.64 13.00 7.88
N PRO A 143 -2.93 14.05 8.32
CA PRO A 143 -1.57 14.38 7.87
C PRO A 143 -0.50 13.35 8.22
N LYS A 144 -0.81 12.38 9.09
CA LYS A 144 0.09 11.28 9.45
C LYS A 144 -0.09 10.04 8.58
N TRP A 145 -1.01 10.10 7.60
CA TRP A 145 -1.32 8.99 6.71
C TRP A 145 -0.40 8.98 5.48
N ASN A 146 0.10 7.81 5.11
CA ASN A 146 0.78 7.63 3.84
C ASN A 146 -0.27 7.41 2.75
N THR A 147 -0.38 8.38 1.86
CA THR A 147 -1.46 8.49 0.87
C THR A 147 -1.37 7.50 -0.27
N ILE A 148 -0.16 7.00 -0.51
CA ILE A 148 0.14 6.01 -1.54
C ILE A 148 1.37 5.18 -1.13
N SER A 149 1.36 3.91 -1.52
CA SER A 149 2.53 3.05 -1.50
C SER A 149 2.77 2.51 -2.91
N VAL A 150 3.70 3.12 -3.63
CA VAL A 150 3.97 2.79 -5.04
C VAL A 150 4.53 1.38 -5.15
N GLY A 151 3.87 0.54 -5.93
CA GLY A 151 4.08 -0.90 -5.99
C GLY A 151 5.11 -1.35 -7.03
N ALA A 152 6.38 -1.16 -6.78
CA ALA A 152 7.46 -1.72 -7.59
C ALA A 152 7.51 -3.26 -7.52
N TYR A 153 7.24 -3.84 -6.36
CA TYR A 153 7.18 -5.28 -6.12
C TYR A 153 6.37 -6.04 -7.17
N HIS A 154 5.15 -5.60 -7.45
CA HIS A 154 4.27 -6.30 -8.39
C HIS A 154 4.83 -6.30 -9.83
N ILE A 155 5.49 -5.22 -10.22
CA ILE A 155 6.15 -5.08 -11.52
C ILE A 155 7.32 -6.07 -11.62
N ARG A 156 8.10 -6.19 -10.54
CA ARG A 156 9.22 -7.14 -10.45
C ARG A 156 8.75 -8.59 -10.51
N GLU A 157 7.73 -8.95 -9.73
CA GLU A 157 7.14 -10.30 -9.72
C GLU A 157 6.48 -10.67 -11.06
N ALA A 158 6.06 -9.68 -11.85
CA ALA A 158 5.58 -9.86 -13.23
C ALA A 158 6.72 -10.08 -14.24
N GLY A 159 7.99 -10.12 -13.81
CA GLY A 159 9.15 -10.47 -14.63
C GLY A 159 10.06 -9.31 -15.03
N ALA A 160 9.88 -8.12 -14.46
CA ALA A 160 10.77 -7.00 -14.72
C ALA A 160 12.17 -7.21 -14.10
N SER A 161 13.21 -6.68 -14.73
CA SER A 161 14.55 -6.61 -14.15
C SER A 161 14.61 -5.55 -13.05
N GLU A 162 15.70 -5.52 -12.27
CA GLU A 162 15.94 -4.52 -11.21
C GLU A 162 15.88 -3.08 -11.77
N VAL A 163 16.41 -2.88 -12.96
CA VAL A 163 16.40 -1.56 -13.63
C VAL A 163 15.00 -1.18 -14.08
N GLN A 164 14.25 -2.13 -14.65
CA GLN A 164 12.85 -1.93 -15.05
C GLN A 164 11.92 -1.72 -13.85
N GLU A 165 12.17 -2.42 -12.74
CA GLU A 165 11.44 -2.22 -11.48
C GLU A 165 11.52 -0.75 -11.03
N ILE A 166 12.73 -0.17 -10.96
CA ILE A 166 12.92 1.24 -10.61
C ILE A 166 12.28 2.15 -11.66
N ALA A 167 12.55 1.92 -12.93
CA ALA A 167 12.13 2.81 -14.01
C ALA A 167 10.61 2.92 -14.10
N PHE A 168 9.90 1.79 -14.07
CA PHE A 168 8.44 1.76 -14.19
C PHE A 168 7.76 2.28 -12.92
N ALA A 169 8.25 1.90 -11.74
CA ALA A 169 7.71 2.42 -10.49
C ALA A 169 7.89 3.94 -10.36
N PHE A 170 9.04 4.47 -10.76
CA PHE A 170 9.28 5.91 -10.74
C PHE A 170 8.45 6.64 -11.80
N ALA A 171 8.25 6.05 -12.97
CA ALA A 171 7.36 6.62 -13.98
C ALA A 171 5.91 6.72 -13.45
N ASN A 172 5.42 5.68 -12.76
CA ASN A 172 4.11 5.72 -12.10
C ASN A 172 4.04 6.82 -11.04
N ALA A 173 5.05 6.90 -10.16
CA ALA A 173 5.09 7.95 -9.13
C ALA A 173 5.12 9.35 -9.72
N MET A 174 5.92 9.57 -10.76
CA MET A 174 5.95 10.85 -11.46
C MET A 174 4.60 11.20 -12.08
N ALA A 175 3.88 10.23 -12.65
CA ALA A 175 2.54 10.45 -13.18
C ALA A 175 1.55 10.87 -12.08
N TYR A 176 1.63 10.29 -10.88
CA TYR A 176 0.81 10.70 -9.73
C TYR A 176 1.15 12.13 -9.27
N ILE A 177 2.44 12.45 -9.18
CA ILE A 177 2.90 13.79 -8.78
C ILE A 177 2.46 14.83 -9.81
N ASP A 178 2.67 14.56 -11.10
CA ASP A 178 2.25 15.45 -12.19
C ASP A 178 0.73 15.71 -12.16
N ALA A 179 -0.07 14.67 -11.89
CA ALA A 179 -1.53 14.79 -11.75
C ALA A 179 -1.92 15.64 -10.54
N ALA A 180 -1.29 15.43 -9.39
CA ALA A 180 -1.56 16.20 -8.17
C ALA A 180 -1.18 17.69 -8.33
N ILE A 181 -0.04 17.96 -8.94
CA ILE A 181 0.39 19.36 -9.25
C ILE A 181 -0.59 20.00 -10.22
N LYS A 182 -1.02 19.29 -11.27
CA LYS A 182 -2.03 19.77 -12.22
C LYS A 182 -3.37 20.07 -11.55
N ALA A 183 -3.72 19.34 -10.48
CA ALA A 183 -4.90 19.59 -9.64
C ALA A 183 -4.71 20.76 -8.66
N GLY A 184 -3.55 21.45 -8.69
CA GLY A 184 -3.27 22.63 -7.86
C GLY A 184 -2.61 22.34 -6.51
N GLN A 185 -2.21 21.09 -6.25
CA GLN A 185 -1.55 20.73 -4.99
C GLN A 185 -0.05 21.07 -5.03
N LYS A 186 0.50 21.44 -3.89
CA LYS A 186 1.94 21.70 -3.75
C LYS A 186 2.67 20.39 -3.41
N VAL A 187 3.79 20.15 -4.08
CA VAL A 187 4.56 18.91 -3.91
C VAL A 187 4.98 18.67 -2.46
N ASP A 188 5.36 19.68 -1.73
CA ASP A 188 5.81 19.58 -0.35
C ASP A 188 4.66 19.23 0.64
N ASP A 189 3.40 19.41 0.25
CA ASP A 189 2.24 19.11 1.11
C ASP A 189 1.90 17.60 1.05
N PHE A 190 1.97 16.95 -0.12
CA PHE A 190 1.56 15.55 -0.29
C PHE A 190 2.74 14.57 -0.43
N ALA A 191 3.86 14.98 -1.03
CA ALA A 191 4.97 14.06 -1.30
C ALA A 191 5.60 13.42 -0.04
N PRO A 192 5.62 14.07 1.14
CA PRO A 192 5.99 13.40 2.38
C PRO A 192 5.15 12.16 2.74
N GLY A 193 3.94 12.04 2.17
CA GLY A 193 3.03 10.90 2.31
C GLY A 193 3.30 9.74 1.32
N ILE A 194 4.20 9.91 0.35
CA ILE A 194 4.53 8.86 -0.61
C ILE A 194 5.44 7.82 0.05
N SER A 195 5.07 6.56 -0.08
CA SER A 195 5.87 5.40 0.33
C SER A 195 5.98 4.40 -0.82
N TRP A 196 6.78 3.37 -0.65
CA TRP A 196 7.11 2.41 -1.71
C TRP A 196 7.10 0.99 -1.20
N ILE A 197 6.80 0.04 -2.12
CA ILE A 197 7.02 -1.39 -1.90
C ILE A 197 7.94 -1.89 -3.00
N PHE A 198 9.16 -2.28 -2.65
CA PHE A 198 10.14 -2.87 -3.56
C PHE A 198 10.36 -4.35 -3.26
N THR A 199 10.89 -5.05 -4.24
CA THR A 199 11.30 -6.45 -4.12
C THR A 199 12.73 -6.55 -3.60
N ALA A 200 13.06 -7.63 -2.89
CA ALA A 200 14.43 -8.11 -2.72
C ALA A 200 14.54 -9.52 -3.32
N GLY A 201 15.35 -9.65 -4.36
CA GLY A 201 15.64 -10.91 -5.05
C GLY A 201 16.86 -11.64 -4.48
N LEU A 202 17.41 -12.60 -5.24
CA LEU A 202 18.56 -13.41 -4.81
C LEU A 202 19.91 -12.85 -5.27
N ASP A 203 19.95 -11.89 -6.20
CA ASP A 203 21.19 -11.20 -6.56
C ASP A 203 21.54 -10.16 -5.48
N PHE A 204 22.27 -10.61 -4.47
CA PHE A 204 22.59 -9.82 -3.28
C PHE A 204 23.18 -8.45 -3.60
N PHE A 205 24.25 -8.43 -4.41
CA PHE A 205 24.93 -7.17 -4.72
C PHE A 205 24.11 -6.29 -5.69
N GLY A 206 23.38 -6.91 -6.63
CA GLY A 206 22.44 -6.22 -7.49
C GLY A 206 21.34 -5.53 -6.68
N GLU A 207 20.77 -6.21 -5.70
CA GLU A 207 19.73 -5.65 -4.83
C GLU A 207 20.26 -4.49 -3.96
N VAL A 208 21.44 -4.65 -3.35
CA VAL A 208 22.12 -3.56 -2.61
C VAL A 208 22.34 -2.34 -3.52
N ALA A 209 22.85 -2.57 -4.72
CA ALA A 209 23.08 -1.50 -5.70
C ALA A 209 21.75 -0.83 -6.12
N LYS A 210 20.69 -1.63 -6.35
CA LYS A 210 19.35 -1.16 -6.69
C LYS A 210 18.80 -0.21 -5.63
N PHE A 211 18.79 -0.59 -4.36
CA PHE A 211 18.27 0.27 -3.29
C PHE A 211 19.08 1.56 -3.12
N ARG A 212 20.39 1.49 -3.26
CA ARG A 212 21.26 2.68 -3.22
C ARG A 212 20.99 3.63 -4.41
N ALA A 213 20.89 3.07 -5.62
CA ALA A 213 20.58 3.82 -6.83
C ALA A 213 19.19 4.46 -6.76
N ALA A 214 18.18 3.69 -6.33
CA ALA A 214 16.80 4.16 -6.20
C ALA A 214 16.70 5.36 -5.25
N ARG A 215 17.31 5.29 -4.06
CA ARG A 215 17.31 6.41 -3.10
C ARG A 215 17.94 7.68 -3.70
N ARG A 216 19.08 7.53 -4.35
CA ARG A 216 19.80 8.67 -4.95
C ARG A 216 19.00 9.26 -6.12
N LEU A 217 18.47 8.42 -6.99
CA LEU A 217 17.72 8.86 -8.17
C LEU A 217 16.41 9.54 -7.76
N TRP A 218 15.67 8.98 -6.79
CA TRP A 218 14.45 9.59 -6.29
C TRP A 218 14.69 10.98 -5.70
N ALA A 219 15.66 11.11 -4.80
CA ALA A 219 16.02 12.40 -4.20
C ALA A 219 16.37 13.45 -5.25
N ARG A 220 17.10 13.03 -6.30
CA ARG A 220 17.44 13.90 -7.43
C ARG A 220 16.21 14.33 -8.23
N ILE A 221 15.31 13.39 -8.57
CA ILE A 221 14.05 13.69 -9.29
C ILE A 221 13.21 14.68 -8.48
N MET A 222 13.02 14.43 -7.19
CA MET A 222 12.19 15.30 -6.35
C MET A 222 12.77 16.70 -6.22
N LYS A 223 14.09 16.81 -6.10
CA LYS A 223 14.76 18.11 -6.01
C LYS A 223 14.83 18.85 -7.34
N GLU A 224 15.28 18.19 -8.40
CA GLU A 224 15.60 18.87 -9.68
C GLU A 224 14.37 19.06 -10.57
N ARG A 225 13.46 18.07 -10.62
CA ARG A 225 12.27 18.14 -11.47
C ARG A 225 11.09 18.82 -10.78
N TYR A 226 10.87 18.51 -9.50
CA TYR A 226 9.68 18.96 -8.76
C TYR A 226 9.95 20.10 -7.78
N GLY A 227 11.20 20.47 -7.55
CA GLY A 227 11.56 21.55 -6.64
C GLY A 227 11.18 21.30 -5.19
N ALA A 228 11.04 20.02 -4.79
CA ALA A 228 10.68 19.65 -3.42
C ALA A 228 11.74 20.17 -2.44
N SER A 229 11.31 20.99 -1.47
CA SER A 229 12.19 21.62 -0.49
C SER A 229 12.24 20.86 0.85
N VAL A 230 11.15 20.15 1.18
CA VAL A 230 11.04 19.38 2.44
C VAL A 230 11.88 18.10 2.32
N PRO A 231 12.84 17.84 3.24
CA PRO A 231 13.68 16.64 3.19
C PRO A 231 12.89 15.34 3.13
N LYS A 232 11.78 15.25 3.86
CA LYS A 232 10.92 14.07 3.87
C LYS A 232 10.31 13.77 2.49
N ALA A 233 10.03 14.78 1.66
CA ALA A 233 9.54 14.62 0.30
C ALA A 233 10.61 14.03 -0.65
N GLN A 234 11.89 14.22 -0.35
CA GLN A 234 13.02 13.71 -1.12
C GLN A 234 13.44 12.28 -0.68
N MET A 235 12.91 11.78 0.45
CA MET A 235 13.24 10.46 0.96
C MET A 235 12.48 9.36 0.22
N LEU A 236 13.19 8.32 -0.21
CA LEU A 236 12.60 7.07 -0.67
C LEU A 236 12.31 6.19 0.57
N ARG A 237 11.09 6.25 1.09
CA ARG A 237 10.65 5.44 2.23
C ARG A 237 10.13 4.10 1.73
N VAL A 238 10.91 3.05 1.92
CA VAL A 238 10.68 1.74 1.30
C VAL A 238 10.27 0.72 2.35
N HIS A 239 9.18 0.00 2.07
CA HIS A 239 8.93 -1.34 2.57
C HIS A 239 9.53 -2.33 1.55
N VAL A 240 10.35 -3.26 2.00
CA VAL A 240 10.93 -4.28 1.14
C VAL A 240 10.19 -5.60 1.36
N HIS A 241 9.72 -6.18 0.27
CA HIS A 241 9.12 -7.50 0.24
C HIS A 241 10.11 -8.50 -0.37
N THR A 242 10.40 -9.58 0.32
CA THR A 242 11.22 -10.67 -0.24
C THR A 242 10.48 -11.31 -1.42
N ALA A 243 11.19 -11.53 -2.54
CA ALA A 243 10.60 -12.06 -3.76
C ALA A 243 9.97 -13.43 -3.55
N GLY A 244 8.68 -13.57 -3.88
CA GLY A 244 7.97 -14.85 -3.84
C GLY A 244 8.33 -15.75 -5.01
N SER A 245 8.59 -15.17 -6.18
CA SER A 245 8.88 -15.89 -7.43
C SER A 245 10.11 -16.79 -7.39
N VAL A 246 11.03 -16.57 -6.46
CA VAL A 246 12.27 -17.38 -6.29
C VAL A 246 12.14 -18.48 -5.24
N LEU A 247 10.99 -18.60 -4.59
CA LEU A 247 10.73 -19.63 -3.57
C LEU A 247 10.24 -20.92 -4.24
N THR A 248 10.65 -22.07 -3.69
CA THR A 248 10.38 -23.39 -4.25
C THR A 248 9.50 -24.19 -3.31
N ALA A 249 8.35 -24.65 -3.77
CA ALA A 249 7.46 -25.52 -2.99
C ALA A 249 8.08 -26.90 -2.71
N GLN A 250 8.89 -27.41 -3.63
CA GLN A 250 9.56 -28.72 -3.54
C GLN A 250 10.65 -28.77 -2.47
N GLN A 251 11.18 -27.62 -2.04
CA GLN A 251 12.24 -27.53 -1.04
C GLN A 251 11.93 -26.43 0.00
N PRO A 252 10.84 -26.56 0.78
CA PRO A 252 10.34 -25.48 1.63
C PRO A 252 11.34 -25.05 2.71
N LEU A 253 12.13 -25.98 3.27
CA LEU A 253 13.15 -25.67 4.28
C LEU A 253 14.30 -24.80 3.70
N ASN A 254 14.65 -24.99 2.43
CA ASN A 254 15.68 -24.17 1.78
C ASN A 254 15.19 -22.73 1.54
N ASN A 255 13.89 -22.48 1.57
CA ASN A 255 13.36 -21.14 1.46
C ASN A 255 13.73 -20.25 2.66
N VAL A 256 13.99 -20.82 3.82
CA VAL A 256 14.51 -20.06 4.98
C VAL A 256 15.82 -19.36 4.62
N VAL A 257 16.74 -20.08 3.97
CA VAL A 257 18.02 -19.52 3.50
C VAL A 257 17.79 -18.46 2.41
N ARG A 258 16.92 -18.72 1.44
CA ARG A 258 16.60 -17.77 0.36
C ARG A 258 16.03 -16.47 0.90
N ILE A 259 15.06 -16.55 1.79
CA ILE A 259 14.41 -15.37 2.41
C ILE A 259 15.41 -14.60 3.26
N THR A 260 16.24 -15.29 4.03
CA THR A 260 17.30 -14.63 4.83
C THR A 260 18.26 -13.86 3.94
N TRP A 261 18.70 -14.46 2.83
CA TRP A 261 19.58 -13.82 1.87
C TRP A 261 18.97 -12.57 1.23
N GLN A 262 17.71 -12.67 0.82
CA GLN A 262 16.94 -11.53 0.32
C GLN A 262 16.80 -10.41 1.35
N ALA A 263 16.43 -10.76 2.59
CA ALA A 263 16.28 -9.78 3.67
C ALA A 263 17.59 -9.04 3.96
N LEU A 264 18.71 -9.76 4.01
CA LEU A 264 20.04 -9.16 4.24
C LEU A 264 20.47 -8.18 3.15
N SER A 265 20.04 -8.39 1.90
CA SER A 265 20.35 -7.45 0.81
C SER A 265 19.61 -6.11 0.92
N ALA A 266 18.55 -6.07 1.72
CA ALA A 266 17.70 -4.89 1.91
C ALA A 266 18.06 -4.08 3.17
N VAL A 267 18.84 -4.64 4.09
CA VAL A 267 19.29 -4.00 5.33
C VAL A 267 20.62 -3.30 5.12
#